data_0997fd162f0f3beb719680990213da19
#
_entry.id   0997fd162f0f3beb719680990213da19
#
_cell.length_a   1.000
_cell.length_b   1.000
_cell.length_c   1.000
_cell.angle_alpha   90.00
_cell.angle_beta   90.00
_cell.angle_gamma   90.00
#
_symmetry.space_group_name_H-M   'P 1'
#
loop_
_entity.id
_entity.type
_entity.pdbx_description
1 polymer ?
#
loop_
_entity_poly.entity_id
_entity_poly.type
_entity_poly.pdbx_seq_one_letter_code
_entity_poly.pdbx_strand_id
1 'polypeptide(L)' 'MDNNALINRIETLEGQLMHLEAALDEITRTLLDQESRLKTQAATIERMEDVIKGLAGPGMADPQKEPPPPHY' A
#
# COMPACT_ATOMS: atom_id res chain seq x y z
N MET A 1 26.00 43.08 7.32
CA MET A 1 24.66 42.62 7.48
C MET A 1 24.29 42.75 8.92
N ASP A 2 23.08 43.14 9.13
CA ASP A 2 22.58 43.39 10.43
C ASP A 2 22.33 42.06 11.13
N ASN A 3 22.63 41.99 12.39
CA ASN A 3 22.40 40.79 13.18
C ASN A 3 20.93 40.44 13.25
N ASN A 4 20.07 41.45 13.33
CA ASN A 4 18.63 41.19 13.36
C ASN A 4 18.13 40.56 12.08
N ALA A 5 18.68 40.98 10.96
CA ALA A 5 18.31 40.39 9.69
C ALA A 5 18.73 38.93 9.62
N LEU A 6 19.92 38.63 10.14
CA LEU A 6 20.39 37.25 10.17
C LEU A 6 19.55 36.38 11.10
N ILE A 7 19.23 36.91 12.26
CA ILE A 7 18.41 36.19 13.21
C ILE A 7 17.04 35.90 12.62
N ASN A 8 16.44 36.90 11.97
CA ASN A 8 15.14 36.71 11.35
C ASN A 8 15.20 35.65 10.27
N ARG A 9 16.30 35.64 9.51
CA ARG A 9 16.43 34.65 8.46
C ARG A 9 16.60 33.26 9.02
N ILE A 10 17.37 33.13 10.10
CA ILE A 10 17.53 31.85 10.75
C ILE A 10 16.19 31.34 11.28
N GLU A 11 15.43 32.21 11.91
CA GLU A 11 14.11 31.84 12.43
C GLU A 11 13.19 31.38 11.32
N THR A 12 13.22 32.09 10.19
CA THR A 12 12.40 31.71 9.05
C THR A 12 12.81 30.33 8.55
N LEU A 13 14.12 30.11 8.41
CA LEU A 13 14.62 28.83 7.92
C LEU A 13 14.31 27.71 8.88
N GLU A 14 14.42 27.97 10.18
CA GLU A 14 14.07 26.97 11.18
C GLU A 14 12.61 26.59 11.09
N GLY A 15 11.76 27.59 10.89
CA GLY A 15 10.32 27.34 10.74
C GLY A 15 10.04 26.49 9.51
N GLN A 16 10.72 26.81 8.40
CA GLN A 16 10.55 26.02 7.19
C GLN A 16 11.02 24.60 7.38
N LEU A 17 12.12 24.44 8.09
CA LEU A 17 12.66 23.12 8.34
C LEU A 17 11.70 22.29 9.18
N MET A 18 11.14 22.88 10.22
CA MET A 18 10.18 22.18 11.07
C MET A 18 8.95 21.78 10.28
N HIS A 19 8.52 22.66 9.39
CA HIS A 19 7.38 22.37 8.55
C HIS A 19 7.66 21.20 7.62
N LEU A 20 8.85 21.19 7.04
CA LEU A 20 9.26 20.10 6.15
C LEU A 20 9.39 18.79 6.91
N GLU A 21 9.92 18.83 8.12
CA GLU A 21 10.04 17.63 8.92
C GLU A 21 8.67 17.04 9.23
N ALA A 22 7.71 17.91 9.55
CA ALA A 22 6.37 17.45 9.84
C ALA A 22 5.73 16.84 8.59
N ALA A 23 5.98 17.47 7.43
CA ALA A 23 5.43 16.95 6.17
C ALA A 23 6.04 15.59 5.85
N LEU A 24 7.35 15.43 6.07
CA LEU A 24 7.99 14.15 5.82
C LEU A 24 7.45 13.07 6.73
N ASP A 25 7.23 13.42 7.99
CA ASP A 25 6.68 12.46 8.94
C ASP A 25 5.30 11.99 8.50
N GLU A 26 4.49 12.93 8.05
CA GLU A 26 3.15 12.60 7.59
C GLU A 26 3.19 11.72 6.34
N ILE A 27 4.08 12.05 5.39
CA ILE A 27 4.23 11.26 4.18
C ILE A 27 4.69 9.85 4.52
N THR A 28 5.64 9.74 5.43
CA THR A 28 6.15 8.44 5.85
C THR A 28 5.05 7.58 6.44
N ARG A 29 4.23 8.18 7.31
CA ARG A 29 3.14 7.44 7.91
C ARG A 29 2.13 6.98 6.86
N THR A 30 1.85 7.85 5.91
CA THR A 30 0.93 7.51 4.84
C THR A 30 1.46 6.36 4.00
N LEU A 31 2.75 6.39 3.68
CA LEU A 31 3.35 5.32 2.89
C LEU A 31 3.33 3.99 3.63
N LEU A 32 3.62 4.02 4.92
CA LEU A 32 3.59 2.80 5.71
C LEU A 32 2.17 2.24 5.80
N ASP A 33 1.20 3.11 5.94
CA ASP A 33 -0.19 2.68 5.97
C ASP A 33 -0.61 2.08 4.63
N GLN A 34 -0.20 2.71 3.53
CA GLN A 34 -0.52 2.19 2.21
C GLN A 34 0.16 0.85 1.96
N GLU A 35 1.39 0.71 2.42
CA GLU A 35 2.09 -0.56 2.28
C GLU A 35 1.35 -1.67 3.02
N SER A 36 0.89 -1.37 4.21
CA SER A 36 0.14 -2.32 5.00
C SER A 36 -1.16 -2.72 4.31
N ARG A 37 -1.86 -1.74 3.73
CA ARG A 37 -3.10 -2.01 3.02
C ARG A 37 -2.87 -2.86 1.79
N LEU A 38 -1.78 -2.60 1.08
CA LEU A 38 -1.45 -3.38 -0.11
C LEU A 38 -1.18 -4.84 0.27
N LYS A 39 -0.49 -5.06 1.37
CA LYS A 39 -0.23 -6.42 1.83
C LYS A 39 -1.52 -7.13 2.19
N THR A 40 -2.43 -6.43 2.85
CA THR A 40 -3.71 -7.00 3.21
C THR A 40 -4.53 -7.32 1.96
N GLN A 41 -4.50 -6.42 0.99
CA GLN A 41 -5.22 -6.65 -0.27
C GLN A 41 -4.65 -7.84 -1.01
N ALA A 42 -3.33 -7.96 -1.05
CA ALA A 42 -2.70 -9.10 -1.71
C ALA A 42 -3.11 -10.41 -1.07
N ALA A 43 -3.14 -10.43 0.25
CA ALA A 43 -3.56 -11.63 0.97
C ALA A 43 -5.03 -11.95 0.70
N THR A 44 -5.86 -10.92 0.61
CA THR A 44 -7.28 -11.11 0.32
C THR A 44 -7.46 -11.67 -1.08
N ILE A 45 -6.70 -11.15 -2.03
CA ILE A 45 -6.78 -11.63 -3.40
C ILE A 45 -6.37 -13.10 -3.47
N GLU A 46 -5.31 -13.46 -2.76
CA GLU A 46 -4.89 -14.86 -2.72
C GLU A 46 -5.98 -15.77 -2.16
N ARG A 47 -6.62 -15.33 -1.09
CA ARG A 47 -7.70 -16.12 -0.51
C ARG A 47 -8.88 -16.24 -1.47
N MET A 48 -9.18 -15.16 -2.17
CA MET A 48 -10.27 -15.20 -3.14
C MET A 48 -9.94 -16.14 -4.27
N GLU A 49 -8.70 -16.14 -4.72
CA GLU A 49 -8.27 -17.06 -5.77
C GLU A 49 -8.41 -18.50 -5.30
N ASP A 50 -8.03 -18.76 -4.06
CA ASP A 50 -8.14 -20.09 -3.51
C ASP A 50 -9.59 -20.53 -3.40
N VAL A 51 -10.46 -19.62 -2.98
CA VAL A 51 -11.89 -19.92 -2.89
C VAL A 51 -12.44 -20.21 -4.27
N ILE A 52 -12.08 -19.41 -5.26
CA ILE A 52 -12.55 -19.63 -6.61
C ILE A 52 -12.09 -20.98 -7.13
N LYS A 53 -10.84 -21.32 -6.88
CA LYS A 53 -10.33 -22.62 -7.31
C LYS A 53 -11.06 -23.74 -6.60
N GLY A 54 -11.36 -23.55 -5.33
CA GLY A 54 -12.11 -24.57 -4.59
C GLY A 54 -13.51 -24.73 -5.11
N LEU A 55 -14.15 -23.63 -5.46
CA LEU A 55 -15.49 -23.71 -6.01
C LEU A 55 -15.48 -24.32 -7.40
N ALA A 56 -14.43 -23.99 -8.17
CA ALA A 56 -14.35 -24.54 -9.51
C ALA A 56 -14.06 -26.03 -9.48
N GLY A 57 -13.41 -26.46 -8.46
CA GLY A 57 -13.09 -27.88 -8.39
C GLY A 57 -12.03 -28.24 -9.39
N PRO A 58 -11.51 -29.46 -9.29
CA PRO A 58 -10.45 -29.86 -10.21
C PRO A 58 -10.86 -29.82 -11.64
N GLY A 59 -12.07 -30.21 -11.92
CA GLY A 59 -12.52 -30.24 -13.29
C GLY A 59 -12.66 -28.88 -13.92
N MET A 60 -13.07 -27.92 -13.16
CA MET A 60 -13.23 -26.58 -13.70
C MET A 60 -11.93 -25.81 -13.64
N ALA A 61 -11.08 -26.15 -12.70
CA ALA A 61 -9.83 -25.46 -12.59
C ALA A 61 -8.90 -25.81 -13.73
N ASP A 62 -9.08 -26.97 -14.33
CA ASP A 62 -8.21 -27.40 -15.38
C ASP A 62 -9.05 -27.94 -16.52
N PRO A 63 -9.33 -27.15 -17.50
CA PRO A 63 -10.16 -27.59 -18.60
C PRO A 63 -9.63 -28.80 -19.33
N GLN A 64 -8.33 -29.01 -19.27
CA GLN A 64 -7.79 -30.16 -19.94
C GLN A 64 -8.09 -31.42 -19.23
N LYS A 65 -8.31 -31.37 -17.94
CA LYS A 65 -8.63 -32.54 -17.22
C LYS A 65 -10.09 -32.66 -17.08
N GLU A 66 -10.82 -31.77 -17.53
CA GLU A 66 -12.14 -31.80 -17.30
C GLU A 66 -12.83 -32.88 -17.93
N PRO A 67 -13.51 -33.59 -17.29
CA PRO A 67 -14.22 -34.68 -17.84
C PRO A 67 -15.42 -34.06 -18.35
N PRO A 68 -15.96 -34.64 -19.08
CA PRO A 68 -17.05 -34.23 -19.61
C PRO A 68 -17.97 -34.17 -18.61
N PRO A 69 -18.58 -33.63 -18.61
CA PRO A 69 -19.34 -33.39 -17.79
C PRO A 69 -20.16 -33.97 -17.21
N PRO A 70 -20.54 -34.35 -17.46
CA PRO A 70 -21.43 -34.75 -17.04
C PRO A 70 -21.64 -34.76 -15.79
N HIS A 71 -21.35 -34.99 -15.29
CA HIS A 71 -21.50 -35.15 -14.10
C HIS A 71 -21.95 -34.07 -13.49
N TYR A 72 -22.51 -33.55 -13.80
CA TYR A 72 -22.99 -32.56 -13.12
C TYR A 72 -24.15 -32.20 -13.71
#